data_637805deb0cbb9c98d771c9d5104af69
#
_entry.id   637805deb0cbb9c98d771c9d5104af69
#
_cell.length_a   1.000
_cell.length_b   1.000
_cell.length_c   1.000
_cell.angle_alpha   90.00
_cell.angle_beta   90.00
_cell.angle_gamma   90.00
#
_symmetry.space_group_name_H-M   'P 1'
#
loop_
_entity.id
_entity.type
_entity.pdbx_description
1 polymer ?
#
loop_
_entity_poly.entity_id
_entity_poly.type
_entity_poly.pdbx_seq_one_letter_code
_entity_poly.pdbx_strand_id
1 'polypeptide(L)'
;MELYPLKVFLTVATERSFSRAGEKLLRTQPAISIAIQRLESDLKEKLIDRSGRELLLTDAGRVVLEYARRFQNLEADLENALRELRDNYAGRLSIGANDTTSFYLLRHIEQYRRLFPKVKIQVRRSESSKIPSQLLDGELELGVISYDPDNDYLLSQVIYTDRLALIVSPQHRFAHRDEISITELDMETFIAHNVMSPYREAVLREFQRHKVPLNMDVEMPTVETIRRLVQHNEGVAFVPRMCVEQEIKQGYLREIRVKELSLERKIRLVYPARRALSHAAKAFLEVVKRAGPEAEPVQESA
;
A
#
# COMPACT_ATOMS: atom_id res chain seq x y z
N MET A 1 -17.72 24.43 -18.41
CA MET A 1 -16.55 24.23 -17.51
C MET A 1 -15.37 23.76 -18.31
N GLU A 2 -14.24 24.42 -18.26
CA GLU A 2 -12.99 24.04 -18.92
C GLU A 2 -12.10 23.23 -17.98
N LEU A 3 -11.25 22.34 -18.50
CA LEU A 3 -10.37 21.50 -17.68
C LEU A 3 -9.22 22.28 -17.03
N TYR A 4 -8.74 23.35 -17.69
CA TYR A 4 -7.63 24.14 -17.17
C TYR A 4 -7.91 24.79 -15.80
N PRO A 5 -9.05 25.46 -15.54
CA PRO A 5 -9.38 25.97 -14.20
C PRO A 5 -9.47 24.89 -13.13
N LEU A 6 -9.90 23.67 -13.45
CA LEU A 6 -9.86 22.53 -12.50
C LEU A 6 -8.43 22.15 -12.13
N LYS A 7 -7.52 22.11 -13.11
CA LYS A 7 -6.08 21.85 -12.89
C LYS A 7 -5.45 22.94 -12.01
N VAL A 8 -5.81 24.20 -12.25
CA VAL A 8 -5.38 25.33 -11.42
C VAL A 8 -5.87 25.15 -9.98
N PHE A 9 -7.16 24.85 -9.82
CA PHE A 9 -7.76 24.64 -8.49
C PHE A 9 -7.09 23.49 -7.75
N LEU A 10 -6.88 22.35 -8.40
CA LEU A 10 -6.19 21.20 -7.84
C LEU A 10 -4.77 21.57 -7.37
N THR A 11 -4.05 22.37 -8.17
CA THR A 11 -2.70 22.81 -7.82
C THR A 11 -2.72 23.75 -6.61
N VAL A 12 -3.64 24.73 -6.58
CA VAL A 12 -3.81 25.66 -5.46
C VAL A 12 -4.15 24.90 -4.16
N ALA A 13 -5.07 23.95 -4.23
CA ALA A 13 -5.48 23.14 -3.08
C ALA A 13 -4.34 22.26 -2.54
N THR A 14 -3.51 21.73 -3.45
CA THR A 14 -2.34 20.88 -3.09
C THR A 14 -1.22 21.70 -2.47
N GLU A 15 -0.86 22.83 -3.09
CA GLU A 15 0.21 23.73 -2.62
C GLU A 15 -0.22 24.59 -1.43
N ARG A 16 -1.51 24.69 -1.16
CA ARG A 16 -2.10 25.60 -0.16
C ARG A 16 -1.61 27.05 -0.32
N SER A 17 -1.35 27.48 -1.58
CA SER A 17 -0.77 28.79 -1.89
C SER A 17 -1.02 29.14 -3.35
N PHE A 18 -1.59 30.33 -3.59
CA PHE A 18 -1.76 30.88 -4.96
C PHE A 18 -0.42 31.19 -5.64
N SER A 19 0.55 31.71 -4.88
CA SER A 19 1.88 32.06 -5.41
C SER A 19 2.63 30.80 -5.84
N ARG A 20 2.73 29.77 -4.96
CA ARG A 20 3.38 28.49 -5.28
C ARG A 20 2.69 27.75 -6.43
N ALA A 21 1.36 27.83 -6.49
CA ALA A 21 0.62 27.28 -7.63
C ALA A 21 0.96 28.01 -8.93
N GLY A 22 1.14 29.33 -8.89
CA GLY A 22 1.58 30.14 -10.02
C GLY A 22 2.96 29.72 -10.51
N GLU A 23 3.94 29.60 -9.61
CA GLU A 23 5.28 29.11 -9.93
C GLU A 23 5.25 27.73 -10.60
N LYS A 24 4.51 26.80 -10.01
CA LYS A 24 4.38 25.42 -10.51
C LYS A 24 3.73 25.31 -11.87
N LEU A 25 2.76 26.18 -12.16
CA LEU A 25 2.04 26.23 -13.43
C LEU A 25 2.66 27.21 -14.44
N LEU A 26 3.78 27.86 -14.08
CA LEU A 26 4.45 28.90 -14.90
C LEU A 26 3.46 30.02 -15.28
N ARG A 27 2.69 30.50 -14.29
CA ARG A 27 1.70 31.59 -14.41
C ARG A 27 1.85 32.57 -13.26
N THR A 28 1.39 33.80 -13.48
CA THR A 28 1.35 34.80 -12.43
C THR A 28 0.25 34.50 -11.39
N GLN A 29 0.45 34.91 -10.14
CA GLN A 29 -0.57 34.73 -9.08
C GLN A 29 -1.94 35.37 -9.46
N PRO A 30 -2.03 36.57 -10.08
CA PRO A 30 -3.30 37.12 -10.55
C PRO A 30 -4.00 36.20 -11.58
N ALA A 31 -3.25 35.60 -12.52
CA ALA A 31 -3.82 34.68 -13.48
C ALA A 31 -4.40 33.42 -12.82
N ILE A 32 -3.73 32.89 -11.79
CA ILE A 32 -4.25 31.80 -10.97
C ILE A 32 -5.55 32.20 -10.27
N SER A 33 -5.58 33.42 -9.65
CA SER A 33 -6.76 33.92 -8.97
C SER A 33 -7.97 34.08 -9.90
N ILE A 34 -7.75 34.60 -11.10
CA ILE A 34 -8.79 34.75 -12.12
C ILE A 34 -9.32 33.38 -12.58
N ALA A 35 -8.44 32.38 -12.77
CA ALA A 35 -8.86 31.03 -13.15
C ALA A 35 -9.75 30.39 -12.05
N ILE A 36 -9.42 30.56 -10.79
CA ILE A 36 -10.25 30.09 -9.66
C ILE A 36 -11.59 30.82 -9.64
N GLN A 37 -11.61 32.17 -9.78
CA GLN A 37 -12.84 32.94 -9.80
C GLN A 37 -13.76 32.51 -10.94
N ARG A 38 -13.20 32.23 -12.13
CA ARG A 38 -13.96 31.72 -13.28
C ARG A 38 -14.56 30.34 -12.97
N LEU A 39 -13.80 29.43 -12.36
CA LEU A 39 -14.30 28.12 -11.94
C LEU A 39 -15.42 28.25 -10.92
N GLU A 40 -15.24 29.08 -9.89
CA GLU A 40 -16.28 29.38 -8.89
C GLU A 40 -17.55 29.96 -9.52
N SER A 41 -17.39 30.85 -10.51
CA SER A 41 -18.51 31.44 -11.27
C SER A 41 -19.24 30.40 -12.10
N ASP A 42 -18.50 29.54 -12.82
CA ASP A 42 -19.07 28.46 -13.65
C ASP A 42 -19.87 27.48 -12.80
N LEU A 43 -19.35 27.12 -11.63
CA LEU A 43 -19.97 26.18 -10.69
C LEU A 43 -21.03 26.81 -9.80
N LYS A 44 -21.08 28.15 -9.75
CA LYS A 44 -21.94 28.97 -8.85
C LYS A 44 -21.70 28.65 -7.36
N GLU A 45 -20.50 28.21 -7.04
CA GLU A 45 -20.09 27.82 -5.69
C GLU A 45 -18.74 28.44 -5.33
N LYS A 46 -18.55 28.80 -4.06
CA LYS A 46 -17.24 29.16 -3.53
C LYS A 46 -16.49 27.93 -3.14
N LEU A 47 -15.28 27.77 -3.66
CA LEU A 47 -14.43 26.59 -3.44
C LEU A 47 -13.37 26.84 -2.38
N ILE A 48 -12.96 28.11 -2.22
CA ILE A 48 -11.91 28.52 -1.27
C ILE A 48 -12.48 29.55 -0.32
N ASP A 49 -12.35 29.27 0.97
CA ASP A 49 -12.60 30.24 2.03
C ASP A 49 -11.40 31.18 2.13
N ARG A 50 -11.67 32.47 1.94
CA ARG A 50 -10.68 33.56 1.97
C ARG A 50 -10.80 34.44 3.22
N SER A 51 -11.63 34.05 4.19
CA SER A 51 -11.88 34.82 5.39
C SER A 51 -10.71 34.79 6.39
N GLY A 52 -9.88 33.77 6.32
CA GLY A 52 -8.74 33.54 7.23
C GLY A 52 -7.37 33.82 6.61
N ARG A 53 -6.32 33.65 7.42
CA ARG A 53 -4.91 33.72 6.96
C ARG A 53 -4.47 32.47 6.20
N GLU A 54 -5.13 31.34 6.43
CA GLU A 54 -4.84 30.07 5.79
C GLU A 54 -5.83 29.79 4.66
N LEU A 55 -5.35 29.13 3.60
CA LEU A 55 -6.17 28.70 2.50
C LEU A 55 -6.95 27.45 2.92
N LEU A 56 -8.25 27.62 3.19
CA LEU A 56 -9.14 26.52 3.52
C LEU A 56 -10.11 26.24 2.36
N LEU A 57 -10.46 24.99 2.19
CA LEU A 57 -11.47 24.58 1.22
C LEU A 57 -12.87 24.61 1.89
N THR A 58 -13.85 25.11 1.15
CA THR A 58 -15.26 24.95 1.49
C THR A 58 -15.70 23.49 1.33
N ASP A 59 -16.92 23.14 1.73
CA ASP A 59 -17.50 21.83 1.46
C ASP A 59 -17.58 21.56 -0.04
N ALA A 60 -18.05 22.53 -0.83
CA ALA A 60 -18.03 22.48 -2.30
C ALA A 60 -16.59 22.31 -2.84
N GLY A 61 -15.63 23.04 -2.25
CA GLY A 61 -14.21 22.90 -2.59
C GLY A 61 -13.68 21.49 -2.37
N ARG A 62 -14.06 20.81 -1.29
CA ARG A 62 -13.67 19.41 -1.03
C ARG A 62 -14.23 18.45 -2.07
N VAL A 63 -15.50 18.60 -2.43
CA VAL A 63 -16.14 17.81 -3.47
C VAL A 63 -15.45 18.05 -4.83
N VAL A 64 -15.24 19.32 -5.20
CA VAL A 64 -14.59 19.66 -6.49
C VAL A 64 -13.13 19.14 -6.52
N LEU A 65 -12.41 19.16 -5.39
CA LEU A 65 -11.04 18.62 -5.30
C LEU A 65 -11.00 17.12 -5.62
N GLU A 66 -11.95 16.35 -5.11
CA GLU A 66 -12.05 14.92 -5.40
C GLU A 66 -12.27 14.68 -6.89
N TYR A 67 -13.24 15.36 -7.52
CA TYR A 67 -13.49 15.24 -8.95
C TYR A 67 -12.33 15.77 -9.81
N ALA A 68 -11.68 16.86 -9.40
CA ALA A 68 -10.52 17.41 -10.12
C ALA A 68 -9.36 16.39 -10.17
N ARG A 69 -9.13 15.64 -9.10
CA ARG A 69 -8.15 14.53 -9.08
C ARG A 69 -8.54 13.41 -10.08
N ARG A 70 -9.81 13.00 -10.09
CA ARG A 70 -10.30 11.98 -11.02
C ARG A 70 -10.14 12.42 -12.47
N PHE A 71 -10.42 13.68 -12.79
CA PHE A 71 -10.19 14.22 -14.13
C PHE A 71 -8.71 14.22 -14.52
N GLN A 72 -7.82 14.62 -13.60
CA GLN A 72 -6.37 14.58 -13.86
C GLN A 72 -5.88 13.14 -14.09
N ASN A 73 -6.39 12.19 -13.31
CA ASN A 73 -6.04 10.78 -13.48
C ASN A 73 -6.54 10.24 -14.82
N LEU A 74 -7.77 10.59 -15.23
CA LEU A 74 -8.33 10.20 -16.52
C LEU A 74 -7.54 10.78 -17.71
N GLU A 75 -7.09 12.03 -17.61
CA GLU A 75 -6.20 12.65 -18.60
C GLU A 75 -4.89 11.86 -18.73
N ALA A 76 -4.26 11.53 -17.59
CA ALA A 76 -3.04 10.72 -17.58
C ALA A 76 -3.24 9.30 -18.15
N ASP A 77 -4.40 8.69 -17.90
CA ASP A 77 -4.77 7.39 -18.47
C ASP A 77 -4.92 7.43 -19.96
N LEU A 78 -5.58 8.48 -20.50
CA LEU A 78 -5.70 8.69 -21.93
C LEU A 78 -4.34 8.85 -22.60
N GLU A 79 -3.46 9.69 -22.03
CA GLU A 79 -2.10 9.85 -22.54
C GLU A 79 -1.31 8.55 -22.52
N ASN A 80 -1.46 7.75 -21.45
CA ASN A 80 -0.82 6.44 -21.34
C ASN A 80 -1.34 5.46 -22.39
N ALA A 81 -2.66 5.39 -22.58
CA ALA A 81 -3.28 4.53 -23.59
C ALA A 81 -2.83 4.88 -25.01
N LEU A 82 -2.75 6.19 -25.35
CA LEU A 82 -2.25 6.63 -26.65
C LEU A 82 -0.76 6.33 -26.83
N ARG A 83 0.03 6.37 -25.76
CA ARG A 83 1.45 5.99 -25.80
C ARG A 83 1.63 4.50 -26.03
N GLU A 84 0.82 3.66 -25.38
CA GLU A 84 0.81 2.20 -25.60
C GLU A 84 0.47 1.83 -27.06
N LEU A 85 -0.42 2.59 -27.71
CA LEU A 85 -0.76 2.38 -29.12
C LEU A 85 0.37 2.77 -30.09
N ARG A 86 1.17 3.79 -29.74
CA ARG A 86 2.27 4.28 -30.60
C ARG A 86 3.53 3.42 -30.50
N ASP A 87 3.85 2.99 -29.28
CA ASP A 87 5.07 2.24 -28.94
C ASP A 87 4.66 0.91 -28.31
N ASN A 88 4.64 -0.15 -29.11
CA ASN A 88 4.28 -1.49 -28.64
C ASN A 88 4.87 -1.76 -27.24
N TYR A 89 3.99 -1.78 -26.23
CA TYR A 89 4.32 -2.03 -24.82
C TYR A 89 5.14 -0.95 -24.07
N ALA A 90 5.26 0.27 -24.60
CA ALA A 90 5.79 1.39 -23.82
C ALA A 90 4.64 2.06 -23.06
N GLY A 91 4.43 1.65 -21.84
CA GLY A 91 3.37 2.18 -20.98
C GLY A 91 3.88 2.47 -19.57
N ARG A 92 2.95 2.78 -18.70
CA ARG A 92 3.19 2.96 -17.26
C ARG A 92 2.24 2.06 -16.49
N LEU A 93 2.77 1.35 -15.51
CA LEU A 93 2.03 0.54 -14.57
C LEU A 93 2.16 1.14 -13.17
N SER A 94 1.04 1.53 -12.54
CA SER A 94 1.00 2.02 -11.17
C SER A 94 0.36 0.99 -10.24
N ILE A 95 1.13 0.55 -9.22
CA ILE A 95 0.70 -0.46 -8.25
C ILE A 95 0.75 0.14 -6.85
N GLY A 96 -0.36 0.08 -6.11
CA GLY A 96 -0.40 0.42 -4.69
C GLY A 96 -0.04 -0.78 -3.82
N ALA A 97 0.88 -0.59 -2.87
CA ALA A 97 1.24 -1.62 -1.91
C ALA A 97 1.69 -0.96 -0.59
N ASN A 98 1.50 -1.67 0.52
CA ASN A 98 2.11 -1.26 1.78
C ASN A 98 3.52 -1.86 1.94
N ASP A 99 4.15 -1.59 3.06
CA ASP A 99 5.49 -2.08 3.39
C ASP A 99 5.61 -3.60 3.22
N THR A 100 4.66 -4.36 3.77
CA THR A 100 4.72 -5.83 3.74
C THR A 100 4.31 -6.42 2.38
N THR A 101 3.26 -5.91 1.74
CA THR A 101 2.78 -6.47 0.47
C THR A 101 3.69 -6.12 -0.71
N SER A 102 4.55 -5.10 -0.58
CA SER A 102 5.57 -4.78 -1.58
C SER A 102 6.62 -5.89 -1.74
N PHE A 103 6.92 -6.65 -0.69
CA PHE A 103 7.84 -7.81 -0.77
C PHE A 103 7.34 -8.88 -1.75
N TYR A 104 6.03 -9.13 -1.77
CA TYR A 104 5.44 -10.06 -2.72
C TYR A 104 5.64 -9.64 -4.18
N LEU A 105 5.63 -8.33 -4.45
CA LEU A 105 5.77 -7.82 -5.82
C LEU A 105 7.15 -8.01 -6.41
N LEU A 106 8.21 -8.15 -5.62
CA LEU A 106 9.60 -8.14 -6.10
C LEU A 106 9.84 -9.17 -7.21
N ARG A 107 9.49 -10.44 -6.98
CA ARG A 107 9.67 -11.52 -7.96
C ARG A 107 8.86 -11.33 -9.24
N HIS A 108 7.63 -10.79 -9.11
CA HIS A 108 6.75 -10.55 -10.25
C HIS A 108 7.22 -9.35 -11.08
N ILE A 109 7.73 -8.31 -10.42
CA ILE A 109 8.36 -7.15 -11.09
C ILE A 109 9.60 -7.59 -11.86
N GLU A 110 10.42 -8.45 -11.29
CA GLU A 110 11.62 -8.98 -11.97
C GLU A 110 11.26 -9.74 -13.23
N GLN A 111 10.31 -10.68 -13.14
CA GLN A 111 9.82 -11.44 -14.27
C GLN A 111 9.15 -10.54 -15.32
N TYR A 112 8.30 -9.62 -14.88
CA TYR A 112 7.58 -8.68 -15.75
C TYR A 112 8.55 -7.79 -16.53
N ARG A 113 9.59 -7.24 -15.89
CA ARG A 113 10.60 -6.41 -16.56
C ARG A 113 11.39 -7.14 -17.63
N ARG A 114 11.62 -8.45 -17.47
CA ARG A 114 12.26 -9.26 -18.51
C ARG A 114 11.37 -9.38 -19.76
N LEU A 115 10.05 -9.47 -19.58
CA LEU A 115 9.08 -9.60 -20.67
C LEU A 115 8.70 -8.24 -21.30
N PHE A 116 8.63 -7.18 -20.50
CA PHE A 116 8.17 -5.85 -20.89
C PHE A 116 9.17 -4.75 -20.46
N PRO A 117 10.39 -4.71 -21.04
CA PRO A 117 11.46 -3.81 -20.58
C PRO A 117 11.18 -2.32 -20.80
N LYS A 118 10.26 -1.98 -21.69
CA LYS A 118 9.88 -0.59 -21.99
C LYS A 118 8.80 -0.03 -21.05
N VAL A 119 8.15 -0.86 -20.24
CA VAL A 119 7.11 -0.41 -19.31
C VAL A 119 7.74 0.22 -18.07
N LYS A 120 7.30 1.43 -17.73
CA LYS A 120 7.68 2.08 -16.49
C LYS A 120 6.81 1.58 -15.34
N ILE A 121 7.39 0.84 -14.41
CA ILE A 121 6.70 0.36 -13.20
C ILE A 121 6.87 1.37 -12.09
N GLN A 122 5.78 1.72 -11.43
CA GLN A 122 5.78 2.55 -10.24
C GLN A 122 4.98 1.85 -9.12
N VAL A 123 5.69 1.37 -8.10
CA VAL A 123 5.06 0.93 -6.86
C VAL A 123 4.94 2.12 -5.93
N ARG A 124 3.71 2.46 -5.54
CA ARG A 124 3.42 3.55 -4.60
C ARG A 124 3.14 2.96 -3.23
N ARG A 125 3.89 3.45 -2.24
CA ARG A 125 3.58 3.13 -0.85
C ARG A 125 2.25 3.75 -0.45
N SER A 126 1.32 2.92 -0.03
CA SER A 126 -0.02 3.33 0.43
C SER A 126 -0.43 2.50 1.64
N GLU A 127 -1.18 3.11 2.53
CA GLU A 127 -1.88 2.36 3.58
C GLU A 127 -2.90 1.43 2.93
N SER A 128 -2.96 0.18 3.38
CA SER A 128 -3.86 -0.82 2.77
C SER A 128 -5.32 -0.38 2.72
N SER A 129 -5.79 0.36 3.73
CA SER A 129 -7.15 0.90 3.79
C SER A 129 -7.45 1.97 2.74
N LYS A 130 -6.42 2.65 2.21
CA LYS A 130 -6.56 3.70 1.18
C LYS A 130 -6.47 3.17 -0.24
N ILE A 131 -5.90 1.98 -0.44
CA ILE A 131 -5.73 1.40 -1.78
C ILE A 131 -7.06 1.25 -2.53
N PRO A 132 -8.16 0.77 -1.93
CA PRO A 132 -9.45 0.68 -2.60
C PRO A 132 -9.95 2.01 -3.18
N SER A 133 -9.93 3.09 -2.41
CA SER A 133 -10.35 4.42 -2.89
C SER A 133 -9.43 4.94 -3.99
N GLN A 134 -8.10 4.77 -3.85
CA GLN A 134 -7.13 5.18 -4.85
C GLN A 134 -7.29 4.45 -6.20
N LEU A 135 -7.71 3.17 -6.18
CA LEU A 135 -8.08 2.41 -7.37
C LEU A 135 -9.32 3.00 -8.04
N LEU A 136 -10.37 3.29 -7.27
CA LEU A 136 -11.62 3.86 -7.77
C LEU A 136 -11.43 5.28 -8.32
N ASP A 137 -10.56 6.07 -7.69
CA ASP A 137 -10.23 7.44 -8.12
C ASP A 137 -9.24 7.49 -9.30
N GLY A 138 -8.70 6.32 -9.71
CA GLY A 138 -7.77 6.24 -10.84
C GLY A 138 -6.33 6.66 -10.50
N GLU A 139 -5.98 6.84 -9.24
CA GLU A 139 -4.60 7.10 -8.83
C GLU A 139 -3.70 5.85 -9.02
N LEU A 140 -4.31 4.67 -8.90
CA LEU A 140 -3.67 3.37 -9.08
C LEU A 140 -4.43 2.54 -10.12
N GLU A 141 -3.72 1.66 -10.79
CA GLU A 141 -4.32 0.65 -11.67
C GLU A 141 -4.50 -0.70 -10.96
N LEU A 142 -3.51 -1.10 -10.17
CA LEU A 142 -3.52 -2.33 -9.40
C LEU A 142 -3.21 -2.01 -7.93
N GLY A 143 -3.72 -2.83 -7.04
CA GLY A 143 -3.42 -2.77 -5.61
C GLY A 143 -3.08 -4.13 -5.05
N VAL A 144 -2.16 -4.20 -4.09
CA VAL A 144 -1.86 -5.43 -3.35
C VAL A 144 -2.13 -5.20 -1.87
N ILE A 145 -3.12 -5.92 -1.36
CA ILE A 145 -3.60 -5.82 0.02
C ILE A 145 -3.69 -7.21 0.67
N SER A 146 -3.82 -7.26 1.98
CA SER A 146 -3.88 -8.53 2.74
C SER A 146 -5.24 -8.78 3.41
N TYR A 147 -6.30 -8.17 2.90
CA TYR A 147 -7.68 -8.37 3.36
C TYR A 147 -8.63 -8.33 2.16
N ASP A 148 -9.88 -8.74 2.33
CA ASP A 148 -10.90 -8.57 1.30
C ASP A 148 -11.49 -7.16 1.39
N PRO A 149 -11.45 -6.35 0.31
CA PRO A 149 -11.97 -4.99 0.35
C PRO A 149 -13.50 -4.91 0.48
N ASP A 150 -14.21 -6.04 0.30
CA ASP A 150 -15.69 -6.13 0.37
C ASP A 150 -16.37 -4.98 -0.40
N ASN A 151 -16.03 -4.86 -1.68
CA ASN A 151 -16.48 -3.76 -2.52
C ASN A 151 -16.79 -4.23 -3.93
N ASP A 152 -18.08 -4.10 -4.35
CA ASP A 152 -18.59 -4.55 -5.66
C ASP A 152 -17.98 -3.85 -6.87
N TYR A 153 -17.33 -2.71 -6.68
CA TYR A 153 -16.64 -1.97 -7.75
C TYR A 153 -15.19 -2.43 -7.97
N LEU A 154 -14.71 -3.35 -7.13
CA LEU A 154 -13.35 -3.89 -7.19
C LEU A 154 -13.39 -5.40 -7.42
N LEU A 155 -12.52 -5.87 -8.32
CA LEU A 155 -12.20 -7.29 -8.42
C LEU A 155 -11.02 -7.60 -7.50
N SER A 156 -11.17 -8.69 -6.74
CA SER A 156 -10.20 -9.12 -5.74
C SER A 156 -9.84 -10.58 -5.98
N GLN A 157 -8.57 -10.87 -6.21
CA GLN A 157 -8.07 -12.23 -6.43
C GLN A 157 -6.97 -12.56 -5.42
N VAL A 158 -7.09 -13.69 -4.73
CA VAL A 158 -6.00 -14.23 -3.89
C VAL A 158 -4.86 -14.68 -4.80
N ILE A 159 -3.68 -14.15 -4.55
CA ILE A 159 -2.46 -14.38 -5.35
C ILE A 159 -1.36 -15.08 -4.55
N TYR A 160 -1.46 -15.05 -3.21
CA TYR A 160 -0.51 -15.70 -2.32
C TYR A 160 -1.14 -15.92 -0.94
N THR A 161 -0.78 -17.02 -0.29
CA THR A 161 -1.11 -17.26 1.11
C THR A 161 0.16 -17.23 1.92
N ASP A 162 0.25 -16.27 2.82
CA ASP A 162 1.34 -16.04 3.76
C ASP A 162 0.85 -16.35 5.18
N ARG A 163 1.73 -16.35 6.16
CA ARG A 163 1.41 -16.48 7.58
C ARG A 163 2.20 -15.51 8.44
N LEU A 164 1.75 -15.26 9.66
CA LEU A 164 2.58 -14.61 10.64
C LEU A 164 3.55 -15.62 11.26
N ALA A 165 4.81 -15.20 11.37
CA ALA A 165 5.88 -15.94 12.01
C ALA A 165 6.35 -15.19 13.26
N LEU A 166 6.52 -15.88 14.38
CA LEU A 166 7.31 -15.38 15.49
C LEU A 166 8.77 -15.52 15.13
N ILE A 167 9.50 -14.42 15.12
CA ILE A 167 10.94 -14.39 14.83
C ILE A 167 11.72 -14.01 16.08
N VAL A 168 12.86 -14.65 16.24
CA VAL A 168 13.81 -14.40 17.31
C VAL A 168 15.25 -14.36 16.77
N SER A 169 16.16 -13.76 17.53
CA SER A 169 17.60 -13.83 17.27
C SER A 169 18.12 -15.28 17.40
N PRO A 170 19.16 -15.67 16.65
CA PRO A 170 19.85 -16.97 16.89
C PRO A 170 20.43 -17.11 18.29
N GLN A 171 20.64 -16.01 19.02
CA GLN A 171 21.13 -16.00 20.41
C GLN A 171 20.00 -15.99 21.45
N HIS A 172 18.75 -15.92 21.01
CA HIS A 172 17.60 -15.90 21.90
C HIS A 172 17.39 -17.26 22.59
N ARG A 173 16.86 -17.26 23.81
CA ARG A 173 16.59 -18.49 24.59
C ARG A 173 15.71 -19.52 23.85
N PHE A 174 14.87 -19.08 22.95
CA PHE A 174 14.00 -19.94 22.13
C PHE A 174 14.64 -20.40 20.81
N ALA A 175 15.83 -19.93 20.42
CA ALA A 175 16.42 -20.18 19.12
C ALA A 175 16.65 -21.67 18.79
N HIS A 176 16.73 -22.53 19.81
CA HIS A 176 16.94 -23.96 19.65
C HIS A 176 15.65 -24.79 19.79
N ARG A 177 14.50 -24.11 19.81
CA ARG A 177 13.18 -24.76 19.91
C ARG A 177 12.41 -24.58 18.62
N ASP A 178 11.69 -25.60 18.22
CA ASP A 178 10.82 -25.53 17.03
C ASP A 178 9.45 -24.95 17.38
N GLU A 179 9.01 -25.16 18.62
CA GLU A 179 7.69 -24.77 19.08
C GLU A 179 7.69 -24.36 20.56
N ILE A 180 6.87 -23.36 20.88
CA ILE A 180 6.61 -22.89 22.24
C ILE A 180 5.11 -22.68 22.46
N SER A 181 4.69 -22.61 23.74
CA SER A 181 3.36 -22.12 24.09
C SER A 181 3.34 -20.60 24.17
N ILE A 182 2.20 -19.98 23.86
CA ILE A 182 1.99 -18.54 24.03
C ILE A 182 2.25 -18.08 25.47
N THR A 183 2.04 -18.95 26.45
CA THR A 183 2.30 -18.66 27.88
C THR A 183 3.78 -18.49 28.23
N GLU A 184 4.68 -18.96 27.37
CA GLU A 184 6.13 -18.77 27.56
C GLU A 184 6.63 -17.39 27.07
N LEU A 185 5.73 -16.63 26.45
CA LEU A 185 6.02 -15.30 25.91
C LEU A 185 5.70 -14.14 26.88
N ASP A 186 5.29 -14.44 28.10
CA ASP A 186 4.84 -13.48 29.11
C ASP A 186 5.89 -12.44 29.53
N MET A 187 7.18 -12.84 29.48
CA MET A 187 8.32 -11.99 29.85
C MET A 187 9.06 -11.39 28.63
N GLU A 188 8.59 -11.64 27.41
CA GLU A 188 9.28 -11.18 26.21
C GLU A 188 8.93 -9.73 25.87
N THR A 189 9.93 -8.98 25.42
CA THR A 189 9.71 -7.67 24.78
C THR A 189 9.35 -7.87 23.33
N PHE A 190 8.16 -7.39 22.94
CA PHE A 190 7.72 -7.44 21.55
C PHE A 190 8.07 -6.15 20.81
N ILE A 191 8.71 -6.31 19.66
CA ILE A 191 8.95 -5.23 18.71
C ILE A 191 7.81 -5.27 17.70
N ALA A 192 6.90 -4.30 17.79
CA ALA A 192 5.66 -4.27 17.03
C ALA A 192 5.74 -3.30 15.83
N HIS A 193 4.95 -3.58 14.81
CA HIS A 193 4.71 -2.59 13.76
C HIS A 193 3.73 -1.52 14.27
N ASN A 194 4.02 -0.24 14.06
CA ASN A 194 3.22 0.87 14.58
C ASN A 194 1.87 1.08 13.85
N VAL A 195 1.56 0.26 12.84
CA VAL A 195 0.29 0.31 12.12
C VAL A 195 -0.66 -0.77 12.64
N MET A 196 -1.86 -0.34 13.02
CA MET A 196 -2.94 -1.28 13.35
C MET A 196 -3.36 -2.07 12.12
N SER A 197 -3.55 -3.37 12.31
CA SER A 197 -3.98 -4.28 11.25
C SER A 197 -4.85 -5.40 11.85
N PRO A 198 -5.71 -6.05 11.06
CA PRO A 198 -6.50 -7.19 11.53
C PRO A 198 -5.64 -8.31 12.13
N TYR A 199 -4.40 -8.44 11.67
CA TYR A 199 -3.46 -9.46 12.17
C TYR A 199 -2.87 -9.08 13.53
N ARG A 200 -2.51 -7.79 13.73
CA ARG A 200 -2.10 -7.30 15.05
C ARG A 200 -3.23 -7.48 16.06
N GLU A 201 -4.45 -7.15 15.69
CA GLU A 201 -5.62 -7.36 16.53
C GLU A 201 -5.86 -8.84 16.85
N ALA A 202 -5.63 -9.74 15.88
CA ALA A 202 -5.73 -11.17 16.10
C ALA A 202 -4.69 -11.68 17.11
N VAL A 203 -3.43 -11.21 17.00
CA VAL A 203 -2.39 -11.51 18.00
C VAL A 203 -2.80 -11.02 19.39
N LEU A 204 -3.25 -9.76 19.50
CA LEU A 204 -3.72 -9.18 20.77
C LEU A 204 -4.85 -10.01 21.37
N ARG A 205 -5.83 -10.44 20.56
CA ARG A 205 -6.95 -11.29 21.05
C ARG A 205 -6.48 -12.64 21.58
N GLU A 206 -5.50 -13.30 20.92
CA GLU A 206 -5.00 -14.59 21.40
C GLU A 206 -4.23 -14.44 22.73
N PHE A 207 -3.39 -13.40 22.88
CA PHE A 207 -2.73 -13.13 24.15
C PHE A 207 -3.73 -12.85 25.28
N GLN A 208 -4.78 -12.05 25.00
CA GLN A 208 -5.85 -11.79 25.95
C GLN A 208 -6.62 -13.08 26.34
N ARG A 209 -6.94 -13.92 25.35
CA ARG A 209 -7.63 -15.19 25.56
C ARG A 209 -6.88 -16.12 26.49
N HIS A 210 -5.55 -16.15 26.35
CA HIS A 210 -4.68 -16.97 27.19
C HIS A 210 -4.21 -16.25 28.45
N LYS A 211 -4.66 -15.02 28.70
CA LYS A 211 -4.29 -14.18 29.86
C LYS A 211 -2.78 -13.96 29.98
N VAL A 212 -2.09 -13.88 28.85
CA VAL A 212 -0.65 -13.61 28.78
C VAL A 212 -0.46 -12.11 28.54
N PRO A 213 0.36 -11.42 29.33
CA PRO A 213 0.71 -10.03 29.05
C PRO A 213 1.50 -9.93 27.75
N LEU A 214 1.22 -8.90 26.97
CA LEU A 214 1.92 -8.61 25.72
C LEU A 214 2.63 -7.26 25.88
N ASN A 215 3.93 -7.32 26.14
CA ASN A 215 4.77 -6.14 26.31
C ASN A 215 5.23 -5.62 24.94
N MET A 216 4.62 -4.54 24.45
CA MET A 216 4.94 -3.87 23.17
C MET A 216 5.58 -2.51 23.42
N ASP A 217 6.69 -2.47 24.14
CA ASP A 217 7.37 -1.21 24.47
C ASP A 217 8.09 -0.57 23.28
N VAL A 218 8.31 -1.34 22.21
CA VAL A 218 9.00 -0.87 21.02
C VAL A 218 8.08 -0.96 19.80
N GLU A 219 7.77 0.18 19.20
CA GLU A 219 6.99 0.25 17.96
C GLU A 219 7.83 0.84 16.83
N MET A 220 7.84 0.16 15.67
CA MET A 220 8.66 0.51 14.52
C MET A 220 7.81 0.70 13.25
N PRO A 221 8.22 1.60 12.33
CA PRO A 221 7.41 1.94 11.16
C PRO A 221 7.53 0.94 9.99
N THR A 222 8.50 0.02 10.00
CA THR A 222 8.75 -0.93 8.91
C THR A 222 9.19 -2.29 9.43
N VAL A 223 8.90 -3.35 8.67
CA VAL A 223 9.37 -4.71 8.98
C VAL A 223 10.90 -4.79 8.93
N GLU A 224 11.55 -3.99 8.07
CA GLU A 224 13.01 -3.91 8.00
C GLU A 224 13.63 -3.50 9.34
N THR A 225 13.10 -2.46 9.98
CA THR A 225 13.61 -2.00 11.27
C THR A 225 13.29 -2.96 12.40
N ILE A 226 12.12 -3.63 12.35
CA ILE A 226 11.75 -4.69 13.31
C ILE A 226 12.75 -5.83 13.25
N ARG A 227 12.99 -6.41 12.06
CA ARG A 227 13.89 -7.55 11.89
C ARG A 227 15.31 -7.26 12.33
N ARG A 228 15.82 -6.03 12.12
CA ARG A 228 17.14 -5.63 12.59
C ARG A 228 17.26 -5.61 14.12
N LEU A 229 16.27 -5.06 14.80
CA LEU A 229 16.24 -5.10 16.26
C LEU A 229 16.18 -6.54 16.80
N VAL A 230 15.34 -7.39 16.17
CA VAL A 230 15.29 -8.82 16.53
C VAL A 230 16.63 -9.51 16.28
N GLN A 231 17.32 -9.24 15.17
CA GLN A 231 18.67 -9.77 14.91
C GLN A 231 19.68 -9.40 15.99
N HIS A 232 19.56 -8.19 16.54
CA HIS A 232 20.40 -7.72 17.66
C HIS A 232 19.96 -8.23 19.04
N ASN A 233 18.97 -9.10 19.08
CA ASN A 233 18.41 -9.70 20.30
C ASN A 233 17.78 -8.68 21.26
N GLU A 234 17.21 -7.59 20.73
CA GLU A 234 16.52 -6.56 21.50
C GLU A 234 15.06 -6.92 21.81
N GLY A 235 14.59 -8.07 21.33
CA GLY A 235 13.25 -8.58 21.56
C GLY A 235 12.83 -9.57 20.49
N VAL A 236 11.54 -9.90 20.49
CA VAL A 236 10.90 -10.83 19.55
C VAL A 236 9.81 -10.10 18.73
N ALA A 237 9.41 -10.65 17.60
CA ALA A 237 8.37 -10.02 16.78
C ALA A 237 7.51 -11.03 16.03
N PHE A 238 6.22 -10.70 15.88
CA PHE A 238 5.37 -11.33 14.87
C PHE A 238 5.42 -10.52 13.58
N VAL A 239 5.90 -11.13 12.50
CA VAL A 239 6.01 -10.51 11.19
C VAL A 239 5.50 -11.43 10.09
N PRO A 240 5.10 -10.89 8.92
CA PRO A 240 4.80 -11.73 7.76
C PRO A 240 6.02 -12.56 7.37
N ARG A 241 5.86 -13.88 7.27
CA ARG A 241 6.97 -14.79 7.01
C ARG A 241 7.68 -14.50 5.70
N MET A 242 6.92 -14.10 4.66
CA MET A 242 7.49 -13.72 3.35
C MET A 242 8.50 -12.55 3.45
N CYS A 243 8.41 -11.71 4.50
CA CYS A 243 9.31 -10.56 4.66
C CYS A 243 10.65 -10.91 5.31
N VAL A 244 10.79 -12.13 5.86
CA VAL A 244 11.96 -12.59 6.64
C VAL A 244 12.51 -13.94 6.15
N GLU A 245 11.98 -14.43 5.04
CA GLU A 245 12.34 -15.75 4.52
C GLU A 245 13.85 -15.90 4.25
N GLN A 246 14.47 -14.87 3.71
CA GLN A 246 15.90 -14.89 3.40
C GLN A 246 16.75 -14.90 4.67
N GLU A 247 16.40 -14.10 5.67
CA GLU A 247 17.11 -14.02 6.95
C GLU A 247 17.01 -15.34 7.71
N ILE A 248 15.86 -16.01 7.63
CA ILE A 248 15.69 -17.35 8.23
C ILE A 248 16.58 -18.37 7.49
N LYS A 249 16.56 -18.39 6.15
CA LYS A 249 17.41 -19.27 5.34
C LYS A 249 18.91 -19.05 5.56
N GLN A 250 19.32 -17.80 5.79
CA GLN A 250 20.71 -17.43 6.06
C GLN A 250 21.12 -17.60 7.52
N GLY A 251 20.17 -17.93 8.42
CA GLY A 251 20.43 -18.15 9.84
C GLY A 251 20.57 -16.87 10.66
N TYR A 252 20.24 -15.70 10.11
CA TYR A 252 20.24 -14.42 10.83
C TYR A 252 19.05 -14.26 11.76
N LEU A 253 17.98 -15.00 11.49
CA LEU A 253 16.78 -15.09 12.31
C LEU A 253 16.38 -16.55 12.46
N ARG A 254 15.66 -16.85 13.55
CA ARG A 254 14.98 -18.11 13.76
C ARG A 254 13.48 -17.87 13.83
N GLU A 255 12.74 -18.74 13.16
CA GLU A 255 11.29 -18.80 13.27
C GLU A 255 10.93 -19.83 14.33
N ILE A 256 10.02 -19.46 15.23
CA ILE A 256 9.51 -20.32 16.30
C ILE A 256 8.00 -20.44 16.12
N ARG A 257 7.48 -21.65 16.12
CA ARG A 257 6.04 -21.88 16.08
C ARG A 257 5.42 -21.63 17.45
N VAL A 258 4.31 -20.90 17.47
CA VAL A 258 3.51 -20.73 18.70
C VAL A 258 2.26 -21.60 18.56
N LYS A 259 2.06 -22.56 19.47
CA LYS A 259 1.01 -23.61 19.39
C LYS A 259 -0.38 -23.02 19.19
N GLU A 260 -0.70 -21.98 19.94
CA GLU A 260 -2.02 -21.38 20.01
C GLU A 260 -2.24 -20.30 18.93
N LEU A 261 -1.21 -19.98 18.12
CA LEU A 261 -1.28 -18.87 17.20
C LEU A 261 -0.86 -19.29 15.79
N SER A 262 -1.87 -19.57 14.95
CA SER A 262 -1.69 -19.83 13.52
C SER A 262 -2.55 -18.83 12.72
N LEU A 263 -1.92 -17.80 12.16
CA LEU A 263 -2.60 -16.73 11.45
C LEU A 263 -2.17 -16.70 9.98
N GLU A 264 -3.06 -17.20 9.12
CA GLU A 264 -2.94 -17.06 7.67
C GLU A 264 -3.22 -15.63 7.20
N ARG A 265 -2.50 -15.22 6.15
CA ARG A 265 -2.68 -13.95 5.46
C ARG A 265 -2.87 -14.19 3.97
N LYS A 266 -4.03 -13.87 3.45
CA LYS A 266 -4.31 -13.94 2.01
C LYS A 266 -3.92 -12.64 1.34
N ILE A 267 -2.83 -12.66 0.58
CA ILE A 267 -2.42 -11.53 -0.25
C ILE A 267 -3.29 -11.51 -1.50
N ARG A 268 -3.88 -10.36 -1.77
CA ARG A 268 -4.83 -10.16 -2.86
C ARG A 268 -4.35 -9.10 -3.82
N LEU A 269 -4.52 -9.37 -5.09
CA LEU A 269 -4.42 -8.38 -6.15
C LEU A 269 -5.81 -7.81 -6.42
N VAL A 270 -5.93 -6.49 -6.35
CA VAL A 270 -7.20 -5.77 -6.44
C VAL A 270 -7.14 -4.74 -7.57
N TYR A 271 -8.21 -4.62 -8.34
CA TYR A 271 -8.32 -3.68 -9.45
C TYR A 271 -9.78 -3.31 -9.75
N PRO A 272 -10.06 -2.18 -10.42
CA PRO A 272 -11.43 -1.75 -10.71
C PRO A 272 -12.18 -2.73 -11.62
N ALA A 273 -13.43 -3.07 -11.26
CA ALA A 273 -14.28 -4.00 -12.03
C ALA A 273 -14.78 -3.39 -13.34
N ARG A 274 -15.04 -2.08 -13.36
CA ARG A 274 -15.71 -1.38 -14.48
C ARG A 274 -14.80 -0.47 -15.30
N ARG A 275 -13.55 -0.29 -14.90
CA ARG A 275 -12.56 0.49 -15.63
C ARG A 275 -11.68 -0.42 -16.47
N ALA A 276 -11.47 -0.05 -17.73
CA ALA A 276 -10.52 -0.76 -18.57
C ALA A 276 -9.09 -0.58 -18.03
N LEU A 277 -8.40 -1.69 -17.79
CA LEU A 277 -6.98 -1.68 -17.44
C LEU A 277 -6.13 -1.41 -18.67
N SER A 278 -4.99 -0.73 -18.50
CA SER A 278 -3.96 -0.59 -19.52
C SER A 278 -3.42 -1.95 -19.99
N HIS A 279 -2.77 -1.99 -21.15
CA HIS A 279 -2.09 -3.20 -21.61
C HIS A 279 -0.99 -3.61 -20.62
N ALA A 280 -0.28 -2.65 -20.03
CA ALA A 280 0.73 -2.90 -19.00
C ALA A 280 0.13 -3.58 -17.77
N ALA A 281 -1.02 -3.11 -17.27
CA ALA A 281 -1.69 -3.70 -16.11
C ALA A 281 -2.24 -5.12 -16.42
N LYS A 282 -2.85 -5.32 -17.59
CA LYS A 282 -3.32 -6.64 -18.04
C LYS A 282 -2.17 -7.63 -18.15
N ALA A 283 -1.07 -7.24 -18.74
CA ALA A 283 0.11 -8.09 -18.88
C ALA A 283 0.72 -8.44 -17.51
N PHE A 284 0.70 -7.51 -16.55
CA PHE A 284 1.15 -7.81 -15.18
C PHE A 284 0.23 -8.81 -14.48
N LEU A 285 -1.09 -8.66 -14.62
CA LEU A 285 -2.07 -9.63 -14.11
C LEU A 285 -1.79 -11.04 -14.64
N GLU A 286 -1.47 -11.18 -15.93
CA GLU A 286 -1.15 -12.46 -16.53
C GLU A 286 0.16 -13.05 -15.98
N VAL A 287 1.18 -12.24 -15.73
CA VAL A 287 2.43 -12.68 -15.09
C VAL A 287 2.15 -13.22 -13.69
N VAL A 288 1.35 -12.49 -12.88
CA VAL A 288 0.99 -12.92 -11.52
C VAL A 288 0.14 -14.21 -11.55
N LYS A 289 -0.85 -14.30 -12.46
CA LYS A 289 -1.70 -15.50 -12.59
C LYS A 289 -0.92 -16.76 -12.99
N ARG A 290 0.05 -16.64 -13.90
CA ARG A 290 0.89 -17.77 -14.34
C ARG A 290 1.78 -18.31 -13.24
N ALA A 291 2.19 -17.47 -12.29
CA ALA A 291 2.94 -17.93 -11.12
C ALA A 291 2.07 -18.79 -10.17
N GLY A 292 0.73 -18.71 -10.31
CA GLY A 292 -0.23 -19.43 -9.48
C GLY A 292 -0.30 -18.91 -8.05
N PRO A 293 -1.29 -19.29 -7.27
CA PRO A 293 -1.29 -19.08 -5.82
C PRO A 293 -0.29 -20.10 -5.23
N GLU A 294 0.97 -19.70 -5.11
CA GLU A 294 1.94 -20.47 -4.33
C GLU A 294 1.53 -20.37 -2.86
N ALA A 295 0.98 -21.44 -2.33
CA ALA A 295 1.01 -21.68 -0.89
C ALA A 295 2.46 -22.06 -0.53
N GLU A 296 3.00 -21.49 0.54
CA GLU A 296 4.20 -22.08 1.14
C GLU A 296 3.90 -23.56 1.41
N PRO A 297 4.82 -24.47 1.07
CA PRO A 297 4.66 -25.86 1.47
C PRO A 297 4.56 -25.87 3.00
N VAL A 298 3.41 -26.31 3.49
CA VAL A 298 3.29 -26.72 4.89
C VAL A 298 4.34 -27.81 5.05
N GLN A 299 5.41 -27.54 5.81
CA GLN A 299 6.31 -28.61 6.19
C GLN A 299 5.48 -29.58 7.03
N GLU A 300 5.00 -30.63 6.40
CA GLU A 300 4.53 -31.82 7.11
C GLU A 300 5.72 -32.31 7.93
N SER A 301 5.57 -32.22 9.24
CA SER A 301 6.48 -32.81 10.19
C SER A 301 6.53 -34.31 9.94
N ALA A 302 7.69 -34.80 9.50
CA ALA A 302 8.05 -36.20 9.55
C ALA A 302 8.38 -36.62 10.98
#